data_1ec33a5e11943c909bf01fad5256e0c5
#
_entry.id   1ec33a5e11943c909bf01fad5256e0c5
#
_cell.length_a   1.000
_cell.length_b   1.000
_cell.length_c   1.000
_cell.angle_alpha   90.00
_cell.angle_beta   90.00
_cell.angle_gamma   90.00
#
_symmetry.space_group_name_H-M   'P 1'
#
loop_
_entity.id
_entity.type
_entity.pdbx_description
1 polymer ?
#
loop_
_entity_poly.entity_id
_entity_poly.type
_entity_poly.pdbx_seq_one_letter_code
_entity_poly.pdbx_strand_id
1 'polypeptide(L)'
;VSQSGRMSAFDVKTGFEIWAKPISGIEMPWIAGLNLFVVTIDGRLIAIRKKDGAVRWVTELPGAIPAGVAATQDLPRYLGPLVANGEVLIVRSTGELFKFEAHSGKLISKTKITSTITTPLQIGDQHLVALSRDGTIQVFK
;
A
#
# COMPACT_ATOMS: atom_id res chain seq x y z
N VAL A 1 8.86 7.79 4.62
CA VAL A 1 8.29 8.18 3.32
C VAL A 1 7.77 9.59 3.42
N SER A 2 8.04 10.40 2.44
CA SER A 2 7.49 11.74 2.34
C SER A 2 6.78 11.95 1.00
N GLN A 3 5.84 12.88 0.96
CA GLN A 3 5.18 13.29 -0.28
C GLN A 3 6.13 14.06 -1.21
N SER A 4 7.27 14.53 -0.68
CA SER A 4 8.31 15.21 -1.45
C SER A 4 9.19 14.28 -2.30
N GLY A 5 8.84 13.00 -2.38
CA GLY A 5 9.51 12.05 -3.27
C GLY A 5 10.75 11.38 -2.69
N ARG A 6 10.95 11.40 -1.39
CA ARG A 6 12.07 10.73 -0.74
C ARG A 6 11.60 9.74 0.32
N MET A 7 12.12 8.54 0.26
CA MET A 7 11.99 7.51 1.28
C MET A 7 13.38 7.21 1.86
N SER A 8 13.51 7.24 3.17
CA SER A 8 14.76 6.92 3.87
C SER A 8 14.51 5.90 4.97
N ALA A 9 15.50 5.06 5.21
CA ALA A 9 15.57 4.18 6.37
C ALA A 9 16.68 4.65 7.30
N PHE A 10 16.39 4.64 8.60
CA PHE A 10 17.33 5.04 9.64
C PHE A 10 17.53 3.89 10.62
N ASP A 11 18.73 3.78 11.11
CA ASP A 11 19.03 2.91 12.26
C ASP A 11 18.42 3.51 13.52
N VAL A 12 17.59 2.73 14.22
CA VAL A 12 16.85 3.19 15.41
C VAL A 12 17.78 3.50 16.60
N LYS A 13 18.92 2.84 16.68
CA LYS A 13 19.87 3.00 17.80
C LYS A 13 20.79 4.19 17.59
N THR A 14 21.25 4.41 16.36
CA THR A 14 22.25 5.43 16.03
C THR A 14 21.67 6.68 15.41
N GLY A 15 20.47 6.60 14.81
CA GLY A 15 19.85 7.67 14.05
C GLY A 15 20.47 7.90 12.67
N PHE A 16 21.46 7.12 12.25
CA PHE A 16 22.08 7.27 10.94
C PHE A 16 21.20 6.74 9.80
N GLU A 17 21.23 7.44 8.69
CA GLU A 17 20.55 6.99 7.47
C GLU A 17 21.26 5.76 6.91
N ILE A 18 20.52 4.66 6.75
CA ILE A 18 21.02 3.40 6.19
C ILE A 18 20.96 3.46 4.65
N TRP A 19 19.84 3.95 4.12
CA TRP A 19 19.63 4.17 2.69
C TRP A 19 18.52 5.19 2.44
N ALA A 20 18.56 5.78 1.23
CA ALA A 20 17.50 6.64 0.72
C ALA A 20 17.19 6.31 -0.74
N LYS A 21 15.93 6.48 -1.13
CA LYS A 21 15.42 6.25 -2.48
C LYS A 21 14.46 7.35 -2.92
N PRO A 22 14.43 7.70 -4.21
CA PRO A 22 13.48 8.68 -4.75
C PRO A 22 12.10 8.03 -4.94
N ILE A 23 11.42 7.75 -3.83
CA ILE A 23 10.10 7.11 -3.81
C ILE A 23 9.15 8.00 -3.01
N SER A 24 8.06 8.41 -3.64
CA SER A 24 6.95 9.13 -3.00
C SER A 24 5.86 8.14 -2.59
N GLY A 25 5.52 8.11 -1.32
CA GLY A 25 4.39 7.31 -0.81
C GLY A 25 3.34 8.22 -0.19
N ILE A 26 2.10 7.81 -0.28
CA ILE A 26 0.95 8.50 0.32
C ILE A 26 0.48 7.85 1.62
N GLU A 27 0.74 6.58 1.76
CA GLU A 27 0.33 5.78 2.90
C GLU A 27 1.55 5.26 3.68
N MET A 28 1.31 4.81 4.90
CA MET A 28 2.35 4.21 5.72
C MET A 28 2.86 2.91 5.09
N PRO A 29 4.17 2.76 4.89
CA PRO A 29 4.73 1.52 4.40
C PRO A 29 4.48 0.35 5.36
N TRP A 30 4.30 -0.85 4.83
CA TRP A 30 4.14 -2.06 5.62
C TRP A 30 5.40 -2.93 5.57
N ILE A 31 5.90 -3.30 6.73
CA ILE A 31 7.07 -4.16 6.85
C ILE A 31 6.60 -5.59 7.12
N ALA A 32 7.00 -6.52 6.27
CA ALA A 32 6.78 -7.95 6.46
C ALA A 32 8.05 -8.73 6.11
N GLY A 33 8.56 -9.47 7.07
CA GLY A 33 9.80 -10.24 6.92
C GLY A 33 11.00 -9.36 6.53
N LEU A 34 11.60 -9.64 5.40
CA LEU A 34 12.77 -8.92 4.87
C LEU A 34 12.40 -7.76 3.93
N ASN A 35 11.12 -7.60 3.65
CA ASN A 35 10.62 -6.65 2.68
C ASN A 35 9.77 -5.56 3.33
N LEU A 36 9.68 -4.48 2.61
CA LEU A 36 8.91 -3.30 2.87
C LEU A 36 8.04 -3.05 1.64
N PHE A 37 6.76 -2.85 1.84
CA PHE A 37 5.79 -2.61 0.77
C PHE A 37 5.30 -1.17 0.84
N VAL A 38 5.26 -0.51 -0.31
CA VAL A 38 4.88 0.91 -0.44
C VAL A 38 3.89 1.08 -1.57
N VAL A 39 2.86 1.85 -1.32
CA VAL A 39 1.98 2.39 -2.38
C VAL A 39 2.43 3.80 -2.71
N THR A 40 2.75 4.03 -3.97
CA THR A 40 3.22 5.33 -4.44
C THR A 40 2.07 6.23 -4.88
N ILE A 41 2.33 7.54 -4.93
CA ILE A 41 1.34 8.54 -5.31
C ILE A 41 0.85 8.36 -6.77
N ASP A 42 1.69 7.80 -7.63
CA ASP A 42 1.37 7.49 -9.03
C ASP A 42 0.71 6.10 -9.22
N GLY A 43 0.28 5.47 -8.13
CA GLY A 43 -0.49 4.23 -8.17
C GLY A 43 0.34 2.99 -8.48
N ARG A 44 1.54 2.90 -7.93
CA ARG A 44 2.37 1.69 -7.99
C ARG A 44 2.51 1.04 -6.62
N LEU A 45 2.51 -0.26 -6.59
CA LEU A 45 2.91 -1.07 -5.43
C LEU A 45 4.35 -1.51 -5.63
N ILE A 46 5.21 -1.19 -4.67
CA ILE A 46 6.64 -1.49 -4.73
C ILE A 46 7.03 -2.35 -3.54
N ALA A 47 7.73 -3.46 -3.78
CA ALA A 47 8.41 -4.21 -2.74
C ALA A 47 9.90 -3.86 -2.73
N ILE A 48 10.39 -3.54 -1.54
CA ILE A 48 11.76 -3.07 -1.31
C ILE A 48 12.38 -3.93 -0.21
N ARG A 49 13.62 -4.34 -0.40
CA ARG A 49 14.37 -5.02 0.64
C ARG A 49 14.76 -4.01 1.74
N LYS A 50 14.34 -4.26 2.98
CA LYS A 50 14.52 -3.32 4.09
C LYS A 50 15.99 -3.04 4.44
N LYS A 51 16.90 -3.98 4.15
CA LYS A 51 18.32 -3.89 4.52
C LYS A 51 19.07 -2.79 3.74
N ASP A 52 18.80 -2.64 2.46
CA ASP A 52 19.59 -1.82 1.54
C ASP A 52 18.74 -0.97 0.56
N GLY A 53 17.42 -1.05 0.68
CA GLY A 53 16.52 -0.32 -0.20
C GLY A 53 16.46 -0.85 -1.63
N ALA A 54 16.97 -2.06 -1.90
CA ALA A 54 16.89 -2.65 -3.24
C ALA A 54 15.44 -2.98 -3.61
N VAL A 55 15.00 -2.49 -4.77
CA VAL A 55 13.67 -2.81 -5.31
C VAL A 55 13.64 -4.27 -5.73
N ARG A 56 12.63 -5.00 -5.23
CA ARG A 56 12.41 -6.41 -5.54
C ARG A 56 11.50 -6.57 -6.76
N TRP A 57 10.41 -5.84 -6.75
CA TRP A 57 9.46 -5.77 -7.85
C TRP A 57 8.62 -4.49 -7.76
N VAL A 58 8.01 -4.13 -8.89
CA VAL A 58 7.07 -3.01 -9.02
C VAL A 58 5.86 -3.51 -9.79
N THR A 59 4.66 -3.18 -9.31
CA THR A 59 3.40 -3.51 -9.97
C THR A 59 2.54 -2.27 -10.07
N GLU A 60 2.00 -1.98 -11.24
CA GLU A 60 0.99 -0.93 -11.41
C GLU A 60 -0.34 -1.37 -10.83
N LEU A 61 -0.96 -0.51 -10.04
CA LEU A 61 -2.26 -0.78 -9.45
C LEU A 61 -3.37 -0.55 -10.49
N PRO A 62 -4.39 -1.43 -10.52
CA PRO A 62 -5.47 -1.29 -11.47
C PRO A 62 -6.21 0.05 -11.35
N GLY A 63 -6.26 0.82 -12.43
CA GLY A 63 -6.84 2.16 -12.46
C GLY A 63 -5.94 3.25 -11.90
N ALA A 64 -4.63 3.02 -11.87
CA ALA A 64 -3.62 4.03 -11.56
C ALA A 64 -3.71 5.19 -12.56
N ILE A 65 -3.38 6.39 -12.08
CA ILE A 65 -3.37 7.58 -12.91
C ILE A 65 -2.03 7.60 -13.65
N PRO A 66 -2.04 7.80 -14.98
CA PRO A 66 -0.78 7.94 -15.72
C PRO A 66 0.08 9.07 -15.15
N ALA A 67 1.39 8.88 -15.18
CA ALA A 67 2.34 9.90 -14.77
C ALA A 67 2.12 11.19 -15.57
N GLY A 68 2.07 12.34 -14.89
CA GLY A 68 1.84 13.66 -15.50
C GLY A 68 0.39 14.13 -15.52
N VAL A 69 -0.56 13.30 -15.12
CA VAL A 69 -1.94 13.75 -14.89
C VAL A 69 -2.07 14.29 -13.47
N ALA A 70 -2.53 15.53 -13.34
CA ALA A 70 -2.76 16.12 -12.01
C ALA A 70 -3.82 15.30 -11.25
N ALA A 71 -3.49 14.89 -10.03
CA ALA A 71 -4.45 14.25 -9.15
C ALA A 71 -5.53 15.28 -8.76
N THR A 72 -6.73 15.13 -9.31
CA THR A 72 -7.89 15.90 -8.87
C THR A 72 -8.44 15.27 -7.58
N GLN A 73 -9.15 16.06 -6.78
CA GLN A 73 -9.70 15.60 -5.49
C GLN A 73 -10.71 14.43 -5.62
N ASP A 74 -11.24 14.23 -6.82
CA ASP A 74 -12.26 13.19 -7.11
C ASP A 74 -11.67 11.86 -7.59
N LEU A 75 -10.33 11.76 -7.68
CA LEU A 75 -9.71 10.52 -8.12
C LEU A 75 -9.70 9.48 -7.00
N PRO A 76 -10.02 8.22 -7.33
CA PRO A 76 -9.97 7.14 -6.35
C PRO A 76 -8.57 6.97 -5.76
N ARG A 77 -8.50 6.90 -4.44
CA ARG A 77 -7.24 6.69 -3.70
C ARG A 77 -7.03 5.21 -3.43
N TYR A 78 -5.77 4.83 -3.30
CA TYR A 78 -5.38 3.51 -2.81
C TYR A 78 -5.03 3.63 -1.32
N LEU A 79 -5.59 2.72 -0.52
CA LEU A 79 -5.41 2.63 0.92
C LEU A 79 -4.68 1.33 1.25
N GLY A 80 -3.66 1.42 2.08
CA GLY A 80 -2.76 0.31 2.39
C GLY A 80 -1.31 0.66 2.04
N PRO A 81 -0.40 -0.29 1.93
CA PRO A 81 -0.64 -1.74 1.88
C PRO A 81 -0.83 -2.36 3.26
N LEU A 82 -1.48 -3.52 3.31
CA LEU A 82 -1.53 -4.41 4.45
C LEU A 82 -1.07 -5.79 4.00
N VAL A 83 -0.20 -6.45 4.77
CA VAL A 83 0.31 -7.77 4.40
C VAL A 83 -0.19 -8.82 5.38
N ALA A 84 -0.80 -9.87 4.85
CA ALA A 84 -1.28 -11.02 5.60
C ALA A 84 -1.17 -12.29 4.76
N ASN A 85 -0.78 -13.40 5.37
CA ASN A 85 -0.71 -14.73 4.74
C ASN A 85 0.04 -14.77 3.41
N GLY A 86 1.12 -13.98 3.26
CA GLY A 86 1.89 -13.92 2.01
C GLY A 86 1.23 -13.10 0.89
N GLU A 87 0.13 -12.42 1.18
CA GLU A 87 -0.58 -11.54 0.27
C GLU A 87 -0.46 -10.08 0.69
N VAL A 88 -0.36 -9.18 -0.28
CA VAL A 88 -0.46 -7.73 -0.09
C VAL A 88 -1.87 -7.30 -0.45
N LEU A 89 -2.54 -6.70 0.50
CA LEU A 89 -3.91 -6.23 0.39
C LEU A 89 -3.91 -4.72 0.18
N ILE A 90 -4.59 -4.26 -0.86
CA ILE A 90 -4.78 -2.84 -1.16
C ILE A 90 -6.25 -2.61 -1.45
N VAL A 91 -6.80 -1.55 -0.87
CA VAL A 91 -8.17 -1.13 -1.15
C VAL A 91 -8.16 0.15 -1.95
N ARG A 92 -9.01 0.22 -2.96
CA ARG A 92 -9.36 1.45 -3.63
C ARG A 92 -10.51 2.13 -2.88
N SER A 93 -10.48 3.44 -2.74
CA SER A 93 -11.53 4.18 -2.01
C SER A 93 -12.95 3.97 -2.56
N THR A 94 -13.08 3.47 -3.79
CA THR A 94 -14.34 3.03 -4.40
C THR A 94 -14.87 1.69 -3.88
N GLY A 95 -14.17 1.05 -2.93
CA GLY A 95 -14.60 -0.20 -2.31
C GLY A 95 -14.14 -1.47 -3.02
N GLU A 96 -13.07 -1.40 -3.78
CA GLU A 96 -12.47 -2.56 -4.45
C GLU A 96 -11.24 -3.02 -3.68
N LEU A 97 -11.21 -4.28 -3.28
CA LEU A 97 -10.07 -4.94 -2.65
C LEU A 97 -9.25 -5.67 -3.71
N PHE A 98 -7.98 -5.37 -3.77
CA PHE A 98 -6.99 -6.06 -4.60
C PHE A 98 -6.06 -6.88 -3.71
N LYS A 99 -5.79 -8.10 -4.11
CA LYS A 99 -4.82 -9.00 -3.48
C LYS A 99 -3.68 -9.28 -4.45
N PHE A 100 -2.47 -9.07 -3.98
CA PHE A 100 -1.26 -9.34 -4.73
C PHE A 100 -0.40 -10.37 -3.99
N GLU A 101 0.29 -11.22 -4.72
CA GLU A 101 1.29 -12.11 -4.15
C GLU A 101 2.49 -11.29 -3.63
N ALA A 102 2.82 -11.41 -2.34
CA ALA A 102 3.88 -10.61 -1.74
C ALA A 102 5.27 -10.89 -2.31
N HIS A 103 5.50 -12.09 -2.84
CA HIS A 103 6.77 -12.50 -3.40
C HIS A 103 7.04 -11.92 -4.79
N SER A 104 6.04 -11.86 -5.64
CA SER A 104 6.17 -11.49 -7.06
C SER A 104 5.46 -10.19 -7.45
N GLY A 105 4.53 -9.70 -6.64
CA GLY A 105 3.67 -8.57 -6.98
C GLY A 105 2.57 -8.91 -7.98
N LYS A 106 2.34 -10.18 -8.28
CA LYS A 106 1.30 -10.62 -9.21
C LYS A 106 -0.08 -10.43 -8.59
N LEU A 107 -1.02 -9.87 -9.35
CA LEU A 107 -2.42 -9.74 -8.95
C LEU A 107 -3.06 -11.13 -8.84
N ILE A 108 -3.59 -11.47 -7.65
CA ILE A 108 -4.29 -12.72 -7.37
C ILE A 108 -5.78 -12.57 -7.60
N SER A 109 -6.38 -11.53 -7.03
CA SER A 109 -7.83 -11.30 -7.11
C SER A 109 -8.21 -9.84 -6.96
N LYS A 110 -9.40 -9.54 -7.48
CA LYS A 110 -10.10 -8.27 -7.30
C LYS A 110 -11.51 -8.58 -6.78
N THR A 111 -11.90 -7.98 -5.68
CA THR A 111 -13.22 -8.20 -5.06
C THR A 111 -13.82 -6.86 -4.66
N LYS A 112 -15.10 -6.66 -4.93
CA LYS A 112 -15.83 -5.51 -4.41
C LYS A 112 -16.33 -5.82 -3.01
N ILE A 113 -15.94 -5.00 -2.02
CA ILE A 113 -16.26 -5.21 -0.61
C ILE A 113 -17.29 -4.23 -0.06
N THR A 114 -17.29 -2.98 -0.55
CA THR A 114 -18.24 -1.95 -0.17
C THR A 114 -18.30 -0.85 -1.22
N SER A 115 -19.13 0.16 -1.02
CA SER A 115 -19.26 1.29 -1.96
C SER A 115 -18.13 2.33 -1.82
N THR A 116 -17.71 2.65 -0.61
CA THR A 116 -16.66 3.67 -0.37
C THR A 116 -15.94 3.40 0.94
N ILE A 117 -14.60 3.34 0.90
CA ILE A 117 -13.73 3.17 2.07
C ILE A 117 -12.93 4.44 2.30
N THR A 118 -12.81 4.86 3.55
CA THR A 118 -12.12 6.10 3.93
C THR A 118 -10.84 5.88 4.71
N THR A 119 -10.66 4.70 5.28
CA THR A 119 -9.50 4.35 6.10
C THR A 119 -8.80 3.11 5.58
N PRO A 120 -7.48 2.97 5.81
CA PRO A 120 -6.79 1.72 5.53
C PRO A 120 -7.46 0.54 6.28
N LEU A 121 -7.38 -0.64 5.66
CA LEU A 121 -7.84 -1.86 6.28
C LEU A 121 -7.09 -2.16 7.57
N GLN A 122 -7.78 -2.74 8.52
CA GLN A 122 -7.18 -3.28 9.75
C GLN A 122 -7.31 -4.80 9.74
N ILE A 123 -6.36 -5.47 10.36
CA ILE A 123 -6.42 -6.92 10.56
C ILE A 123 -6.29 -7.24 12.03
N GLY A 124 -7.15 -8.15 12.53
CA GLY A 124 -7.11 -8.66 13.88
C GLY A 124 -7.86 -10.00 13.95
N ASP A 125 -7.36 -10.94 14.72
CA ASP A 125 -7.96 -12.26 14.92
C ASP A 125 -8.39 -12.96 13.61
N GLN A 126 -7.54 -12.90 12.58
CA GLN A 126 -7.80 -13.47 11.25
C GLN A 126 -8.99 -12.82 10.50
N HIS A 127 -9.45 -11.68 10.96
CA HIS A 127 -10.49 -10.91 10.30
C HIS A 127 -9.92 -9.63 9.69
N LEU A 128 -10.43 -9.28 8.54
CA LEU A 128 -10.16 -8.02 7.87
C LEU A 128 -11.31 -7.06 8.17
N VAL A 129 -10.96 -5.87 8.65
CA VAL A 129 -11.95 -4.86 9.03
C VAL A 129 -11.83 -3.65 8.11
N ALA A 130 -12.93 -3.24 7.52
CA ALA A 130 -13.06 -2.05 6.70
C ALA A 130 -14.08 -1.09 7.30
N LEU A 131 -13.76 0.20 7.29
CA LEU A 131 -14.68 1.28 7.66
C LEU A 131 -15.08 2.06 6.42
N SER A 132 -16.36 2.08 6.12
CA SER A 132 -16.91 2.84 5.01
C SER A 132 -17.26 4.28 5.41
N ARG A 133 -17.47 5.13 4.41
CA ARG A 133 -17.73 6.56 4.61
C ARG A 133 -19.02 6.85 5.39
N ASP A 134 -20.01 5.99 5.31
CA ASP A 134 -21.29 6.09 6.05
C ASP A 134 -21.20 5.62 7.51
N GLY A 135 -20.01 5.22 7.97
CA GLY A 135 -19.77 4.72 9.33
C GLY A 135 -20.03 3.22 9.49
N THR A 136 -20.31 2.49 8.40
CA THR A 136 -20.50 1.05 8.45
C THR A 136 -19.16 0.34 8.63
N ILE A 137 -19.07 -0.54 9.62
CA ILE A 137 -17.93 -1.44 9.83
C ILE A 137 -18.25 -2.77 9.18
N GLN A 138 -17.41 -3.20 8.26
CA GLN A 138 -17.50 -4.51 7.62
C GLN A 138 -16.34 -5.40 8.06
N VAL A 139 -16.65 -6.62 8.42
CA VAL A 139 -15.69 -7.63 8.86
C VAL A 139 -15.70 -8.78 7.88
N PHE A 140 -14.54 -9.11 7.34
CA PHE A 140 -14.31 -10.21 6.40
C PHE A 140 -13.43 -11.27 7.05
N LYS A 141 -13.74 -12.50 6.81
CA LYS A 141 -12.98 -13.65 7.32
C LYS A 141 -11.98 -14.14 6.29
#